data_236fd151efa24f9971d8b0e6efbc3089
#
_entry.id   236fd151efa24f9971d8b0e6efbc3089
#
_cell.length_a   1.000
_cell.length_b   1.000
_cell.length_c   1.000
_cell.angle_alpha   90.00
_cell.angle_beta   90.00
_cell.angle_gamma   90.00
#
_symmetry.space_group_name_H-M   'P 1'
#
loop_
_entity.id
_entity.type
_entity.pdbx_description
1 polymer ?
#
loop_
_entity_poly.entity_id
_entity_poly.type
_entity_poly.pdbx_seq_one_letter_code
_entity_poly.pdbx_strand_id
1 'polypeptide(L)'
;ASEQVQHKQIVPMFRVSNVTGEGLDLLKQFLNLLHGVRNAQLARSSPTEFFIDDTFTISGVGTVVAGTMYSGRVQVGDQLLLGPDFHGNWKRCLIKSIHCKGSPVESVGSGQSASFGLRKIGDKDKNKLQRESIRKGMVLVDPALKGSTREFEAEVLILHHPTTIKENYQPYCHIRTIRQSAKIIKMDGEFIAIRNGKV
;
A
#
# COMPACT_ATOMS: atom_id res chain seq x y z
N ALA A 1 -14.99 26.48 -0.74
CA ALA A 1 -14.36 25.87 0.44
C ALA A 1 -13.76 24.49 0.13
N SER A 2 -14.49 23.57 -0.53
CA SER A 2 -13.99 22.22 -0.86
C SER A 2 -12.72 22.26 -1.76
N GLU A 3 -12.71 23.10 -2.78
CA GLU A 3 -11.54 23.29 -3.66
C GLU A 3 -10.33 23.85 -2.92
N GLN A 4 -10.52 24.81 -2.02
CA GLN A 4 -9.45 25.40 -1.22
C GLN A 4 -8.83 24.41 -0.21
N VAL A 5 -9.63 23.47 0.30
CA VAL A 5 -9.14 22.37 1.13
C VAL A 5 -8.25 21.43 0.32
N GLN A 6 -8.63 21.12 -0.92
CA GLN A 6 -7.82 20.28 -1.82
C GLN A 6 -6.46 20.92 -2.14
N HIS A 7 -6.40 22.25 -2.21
CA HIS A 7 -5.16 23.00 -2.39
C HIS A 7 -4.39 23.27 -1.08
N LYS A 8 -4.80 22.63 0.04
CA LYS A 8 -4.16 22.77 1.37
C LYS A 8 -4.12 24.21 1.91
N GLN A 9 -5.01 25.08 1.46
CA GLN A 9 -5.07 26.48 1.89
C GLN A 9 -5.96 26.69 3.11
N ILE A 10 -6.93 25.81 3.34
CA ILE A 10 -7.88 25.89 4.45
C ILE A 10 -8.02 24.51 5.11
N VAL A 11 -7.98 24.51 6.44
CA VAL A 11 -8.28 23.33 7.26
C VAL A 11 -9.68 23.51 7.86
N PRO A 12 -10.69 22.74 7.44
CA PRO A 12 -12.03 22.82 8.00
C PRO A 12 -12.08 22.18 9.39
N MET A 13 -12.81 22.80 10.30
CA MET A 13 -13.09 22.28 11.64
C MET A 13 -14.59 22.12 11.82
N PHE A 14 -15.03 20.92 12.19
CA PHE A 14 -16.44 20.61 12.44
C PHE A 14 -16.67 20.28 13.91
N ARG A 15 -17.64 20.95 14.53
CA ARG A 15 -18.14 20.57 15.86
C ARG A 15 -19.25 19.56 15.65
N VAL A 16 -19.07 18.36 16.17
CA VAL A 16 -20.03 17.25 15.99
C VAL A 16 -20.28 16.54 17.31
N SER A 17 -21.46 15.99 17.47
CA SER A 17 -21.83 15.12 18.58
C SER A 17 -22.35 13.79 18.02
N ASN A 18 -21.68 12.69 18.36
CA ASN A 18 -22.13 11.34 18.00
C ASN A 18 -23.34 10.87 18.82
N VAL A 19 -23.64 11.54 19.94
CA VAL A 19 -24.79 11.20 20.81
C VAL A 19 -26.06 11.88 20.30
N THR A 20 -25.99 13.18 20.00
CA THR A 20 -27.17 13.96 19.58
C THR A 20 -27.32 14.01 18.05
N GLY A 21 -26.29 13.70 17.30
CA GLY A 21 -26.25 13.86 15.83
C GLY A 21 -25.99 15.28 15.36
N GLU A 22 -25.80 16.23 16.27
CA GLU A 22 -25.54 17.63 15.92
C GLU A 22 -24.29 17.77 15.06
N GLY A 23 -24.38 18.54 13.97
CA GLY A 23 -23.26 18.82 13.05
C GLY A 23 -22.87 17.68 12.12
N LEU A 24 -23.39 16.46 12.28
CA LEU A 24 -23.04 15.30 11.43
C LEU A 24 -23.51 15.49 9.98
N ASP A 25 -24.64 16.13 9.74
CA ASP A 25 -25.15 16.33 8.38
C ASP A 25 -24.26 17.28 7.58
N LEU A 26 -23.76 18.34 8.22
CA LEU A 26 -22.79 19.25 7.60
C LEU A 26 -21.47 18.54 7.28
N LEU A 27 -20.98 17.70 8.21
CA LEU A 27 -19.79 16.88 7.98
C LEU A 27 -19.98 15.89 6.82
N LYS A 28 -21.12 15.20 6.75
CA LYS A 28 -21.45 14.29 5.63
C LYS A 28 -21.51 15.02 4.29
N GLN A 29 -22.16 16.18 4.24
CA GLN A 29 -22.21 17.00 3.03
C GLN A 29 -20.79 17.42 2.60
N PHE A 30 -19.95 17.85 3.53
CA PHE A 30 -18.57 18.20 3.22
C PHE A 30 -17.79 17.00 2.69
N LEU A 31 -17.88 15.82 3.32
CA LEU A 31 -17.21 14.61 2.85
C LEU A 31 -17.65 14.19 1.45
N ASN A 32 -18.92 14.36 1.12
CA ASN A 32 -19.45 14.07 -0.22
C ASN A 32 -18.94 15.04 -1.30
N LEU A 33 -18.51 16.25 -0.90
CA LEU A 33 -17.91 17.23 -1.82
C LEU A 33 -16.41 17.01 -2.04
N LEU A 34 -15.77 16.16 -1.27
CA LEU A 34 -14.37 15.84 -1.46
C LEU A 34 -14.20 14.90 -2.64
N HIS A 35 -13.56 15.38 -3.69
CA HIS A 35 -13.17 14.55 -4.82
C HIS A 35 -11.90 13.77 -4.45
N GLY A 36 -11.79 12.52 -4.92
CA GLY A 36 -10.58 11.73 -4.73
C GLY A 36 -9.36 12.47 -5.31
N VAL A 37 -8.38 12.72 -4.46
CA VAL A 37 -7.16 13.51 -4.80
C VAL A 37 -6.29 12.83 -5.88
N ARG A 38 -6.57 11.56 -6.19
CA ARG A 38 -5.85 10.83 -7.23
C ARG A 38 -6.55 10.94 -8.56
N ASN A 39 -5.77 11.29 -9.58
CA ASN A 39 -6.14 11.12 -11.00
C ASN A 39 -6.38 9.61 -11.26
N ALA A 40 -7.55 9.12 -10.85
CA ALA A 40 -7.93 7.71 -10.95
C ALA A 40 -7.87 7.18 -12.40
N GLN A 41 -7.99 8.07 -13.38
CA GLN A 41 -7.87 7.72 -14.79
C GLN A 41 -6.43 7.44 -15.21
N LEU A 42 -5.46 8.28 -14.82
CA LEU A 42 -4.04 8.04 -15.10
C LEU A 42 -3.51 6.81 -14.35
N ALA A 43 -3.96 6.61 -13.12
CA ALA A 43 -3.58 5.44 -12.33
C ALA A 43 -4.21 4.13 -12.84
N ARG A 44 -5.32 4.17 -13.59
CA ARG A 44 -5.95 2.97 -14.18
C ARG A 44 -5.23 2.44 -15.42
N SER A 45 -4.55 3.29 -16.17
CA SER A 45 -3.75 2.90 -17.34
C SER A 45 -2.31 2.48 -16.99
N SER A 46 -1.92 2.67 -15.73
CA SER A 46 -0.60 2.26 -15.24
C SER A 46 -0.55 0.75 -14.99
N PRO A 47 0.62 0.12 -15.01
CA PRO A 47 0.78 -1.27 -14.60
C PRO A 47 0.21 -1.52 -13.20
N THR A 48 -0.27 -2.74 -12.98
CA THR A 48 -0.92 -3.13 -11.74
C THR A 48 0.06 -3.22 -10.58
N GLU A 49 -0.29 -2.53 -9.48
CA GLU A 49 0.35 -2.69 -8.17
C GLU A 49 -0.72 -2.82 -7.08
N PHE A 50 -0.67 -3.93 -6.35
CA PHE A 50 -1.53 -4.19 -5.21
C PHE A 50 -0.69 -4.51 -3.98
N PHE A 51 -0.88 -3.77 -2.90
CA PHE A 51 -0.15 -3.95 -1.64
C PHE A 51 -0.94 -4.85 -0.70
N ILE A 52 -0.30 -5.89 -0.19
CA ILE A 52 -0.91 -6.87 0.69
C ILE A 52 -0.80 -6.38 2.14
N ASP A 53 -1.96 -6.16 2.76
CA ASP A 53 -2.10 -5.76 4.16
C ASP A 53 -2.33 -6.97 5.06
N ASP A 54 -3.06 -7.99 4.56
CA ASP A 54 -3.38 -9.18 5.33
C ASP A 54 -3.57 -10.43 4.47
N THR A 55 -3.51 -11.61 5.11
CA THR A 55 -3.63 -12.91 4.43
C THR A 55 -4.52 -13.84 5.22
N PHE A 56 -5.40 -14.56 4.52
CA PHE A 56 -6.37 -15.48 5.11
C PHE A 56 -6.35 -16.83 4.39
N THR A 57 -6.79 -17.86 5.09
CA THR A 57 -7.14 -19.15 4.48
C THR A 57 -8.64 -19.34 4.62
N ILE A 58 -9.36 -19.43 3.51
CA ILE A 58 -10.80 -19.59 3.47
C ILE A 58 -11.13 -20.98 2.92
N SER A 59 -11.94 -21.74 3.66
CA SER A 59 -12.38 -23.06 3.23
C SER A 59 -13.10 -22.97 1.87
N GLY A 60 -12.77 -23.86 0.94
CA GLY A 60 -13.31 -23.87 -0.43
C GLY A 60 -12.67 -22.87 -1.40
N VAL A 61 -12.10 -21.78 -0.92
CA VAL A 61 -11.42 -20.78 -1.76
C VAL A 61 -9.90 -20.98 -1.79
N GLY A 62 -9.31 -21.27 -0.65
CA GLY A 62 -7.88 -21.39 -0.46
C GLY A 62 -7.25 -20.13 0.15
N THR A 63 -6.09 -19.74 -0.35
CA THR A 63 -5.38 -18.56 0.13
C THR A 63 -5.97 -17.28 -0.46
N VAL A 64 -6.34 -16.38 0.42
CA VAL A 64 -6.89 -15.06 0.11
C VAL A 64 -5.95 -14.00 0.67
N VAL A 65 -5.67 -12.98 -0.12
CA VAL A 65 -4.94 -11.78 0.30
C VAL A 65 -5.87 -10.59 0.29
N ALA A 66 -5.77 -9.73 1.29
CA ALA A 66 -6.48 -8.46 1.35
C ALA A 66 -5.48 -7.30 1.30
N GLY A 67 -5.89 -6.18 0.71
CA GLY A 67 -5.03 -5.03 0.57
C GLY A 67 -5.64 -3.92 -0.25
N THR A 68 -4.78 -3.07 -0.80
CA THR A 68 -5.17 -1.86 -1.52
C THR A 68 -4.52 -1.80 -2.90
N MET A 69 -5.33 -1.54 -3.92
CA MET A 69 -4.87 -1.26 -5.29
C MET A 69 -4.18 0.10 -5.32
N TYR A 70 -2.91 0.11 -5.63
CA TYR A 70 -2.14 1.35 -5.76
C TYR A 70 -2.25 1.94 -7.17
N SER A 71 -2.05 1.13 -8.17
CA SER A 71 -2.16 1.49 -9.58
C SER A 71 -2.76 0.36 -10.39
N GLY A 72 -3.16 0.67 -11.61
CA GLY A 72 -3.70 -0.29 -12.57
C GLY A 72 -5.14 -0.72 -12.27
N ARG A 73 -5.49 -1.83 -12.91
CA ARG A 73 -6.78 -2.53 -12.78
C ARG A 73 -6.54 -4.03 -12.80
N VAL A 74 -7.28 -4.76 -11.99
CA VAL A 74 -7.25 -6.22 -11.91
C VAL A 74 -8.63 -6.78 -12.18
N GLN A 75 -8.68 -7.85 -12.96
CA GLN A 75 -9.89 -8.62 -13.26
C GLN A 75 -9.73 -10.07 -12.80
N VAL A 76 -10.86 -10.74 -12.60
CA VAL A 76 -10.86 -12.19 -12.36
C VAL A 76 -10.26 -12.89 -13.59
N GLY A 77 -9.31 -13.79 -13.37
CA GLY A 77 -8.58 -14.50 -14.43
C GLY A 77 -7.20 -13.89 -14.77
N ASP A 78 -6.89 -12.70 -14.26
CA ASP A 78 -5.59 -12.07 -14.48
C ASP A 78 -4.46 -12.86 -13.80
N GLN A 79 -3.28 -12.80 -14.42
CA GLN A 79 -2.06 -13.39 -13.90
C GLN A 79 -1.11 -12.29 -13.43
N LEU A 80 -0.78 -12.33 -12.16
CA LEU A 80 0.12 -11.38 -11.53
C LEU A 80 1.32 -12.08 -10.89
N LEU A 81 2.35 -11.33 -10.58
CA LEU A 81 3.50 -11.77 -9.80
C LEU A 81 3.30 -11.42 -8.34
N LEU A 82 3.37 -12.43 -7.48
CA LEU A 82 3.37 -12.30 -6.02
C LEU A 82 4.82 -12.31 -5.51
N GLY A 83 5.19 -11.33 -4.76
CA GLY A 83 6.51 -11.23 -4.15
C GLY A 83 6.86 -9.82 -3.66
N PRO A 84 8.16 -9.55 -3.51
CA PRO A 84 9.25 -10.53 -3.47
C PRO A 84 9.19 -11.40 -2.21
N ASP A 85 9.66 -12.65 -2.29
CA ASP A 85 9.92 -13.46 -1.11
C ASP A 85 11.24 -13.03 -0.42
N PHE A 86 11.61 -13.72 0.67
CA PHE A 86 12.84 -13.40 1.41
C PHE A 86 14.12 -13.46 0.54
N HIS A 87 14.09 -14.26 -0.52
CA HIS A 87 15.22 -14.41 -1.46
C HIS A 87 15.12 -13.48 -2.68
N GLY A 88 14.08 -12.63 -2.76
CA GLY A 88 13.82 -11.77 -3.91
C GLY A 88 13.09 -12.46 -5.06
N ASN A 89 12.58 -13.69 -4.85
CA ASN A 89 11.88 -14.42 -5.89
C ASN A 89 10.41 -14.01 -6.01
N TRP A 90 9.87 -14.25 -7.21
CA TRP A 90 8.50 -13.94 -7.57
C TRP A 90 7.76 -15.21 -8.00
N LYS A 91 6.49 -15.32 -7.58
CA LYS A 91 5.60 -16.46 -7.92
C LYS A 91 4.48 -15.97 -8.82
N ARG A 92 4.23 -16.68 -9.91
CA ARG A 92 3.06 -16.41 -10.75
C ARG A 92 1.79 -16.90 -10.06
N CYS A 93 0.81 -16.01 -9.97
CA CYS A 93 -0.49 -16.29 -9.37
C CYS A 93 -1.62 -15.89 -10.30
N LEU A 94 -2.68 -16.71 -10.32
CA LEU A 94 -3.95 -16.42 -10.98
C LEU A 94 -4.92 -15.84 -9.95
N ILE A 95 -5.62 -14.78 -10.32
CA ILE A 95 -6.73 -14.20 -9.55
C ILE A 95 -7.99 -15.04 -9.80
N LYS A 96 -8.42 -15.81 -8.81
CA LYS A 96 -9.60 -16.68 -8.91
C LYS A 96 -10.91 -15.94 -8.64
N SER A 97 -10.87 -15.03 -7.70
CA SER A 97 -12.03 -14.25 -7.26
C SER A 97 -11.58 -12.92 -6.68
N ILE A 98 -12.44 -11.95 -6.78
CA ILE A 98 -12.22 -10.60 -6.23
C ILE A 98 -13.44 -10.24 -5.38
N HIS A 99 -13.20 -9.73 -4.17
CA HIS A 99 -14.23 -9.15 -3.32
C HIS A 99 -13.84 -7.71 -2.95
N CYS A 100 -14.79 -6.81 -3.05
CA CYS A 100 -14.66 -5.43 -2.64
C CYS A 100 -15.79 -5.09 -1.67
N LYS A 101 -15.45 -4.58 -0.48
CA LYS A 101 -16.43 -4.27 0.58
C LYS A 101 -17.37 -5.44 0.92
N GLY A 102 -16.86 -6.66 0.91
CA GLY A 102 -17.62 -7.88 1.24
C GLY A 102 -18.45 -8.45 0.07
N SER A 103 -18.55 -7.78 -1.07
CA SER A 103 -19.27 -8.24 -2.25
C SER A 103 -18.33 -8.75 -3.34
N PRO A 104 -18.71 -9.83 -4.06
CA PRO A 104 -17.94 -10.28 -5.21
C PRO A 104 -18.04 -9.27 -6.35
N VAL A 105 -16.93 -9.03 -7.04
CA VAL A 105 -16.84 -8.11 -8.18
C VAL A 105 -15.96 -8.72 -9.27
N GLU A 106 -16.20 -8.33 -10.52
CA GLU A 106 -15.41 -8.79 -11.67
C GLU A 106 -14.05 -8.10 -11.77
N SER A 107 -13.96 -6.86 -11.28
CA SER A 107 -12.72 -6.09 -11.36
C SER A 107 -12.62 -5.01 -10.30
N VAL A 108 -11.38 -4.61 -9.99
CA VAL A 108 -11.06 -3.49 -9.11
C VAL A 108 -9.98 -2.62 -9.73
N GLY A 109 -10.00 -1.35 -9.39
CA GLY A 109 -9.04 -0.36 -9.90
C GLY A 109 -8.31 0.38 -8.79
N SER A 110 -7.39 1.24 -9.19
CA SER A 110 -6.58 2.06 -8.30
C SER A 110 -7.40 2.77 -7.21
N GLY A 111 -6.91 2.75 -5.97
CA GLY A 111 -7.52 3.37 -4.80
C GLY A 111 -8.55 2.50 -4.08
N GLN A 112 -8.93 1.34 -4.62
CA GLN A 112 -9.89 0.45 -4.01
C GLN A 112 -9.21 -0.57 -3.09
N SER A 113 -9.80 -0.81 -1.92
CA SER A 113 -9.43 -1.94 -1.07
C SER A 113 -10.20 -3.17 -1.52
N ALA A 114 -9.49 -4.29 -1.66
CA ALA A 114 -10.06 -5.54 -2.15
C ALA A 114 -9.41 -6.76 -1.50
N SER A 115 -10.06 -7.91 -1.66
CA SER A 115 -9.46 -9.20 -1.35
C SER A 115 -9.47 -10.11 -2.58
N PHE A 116 -8.36 -10.81 -2.80
CA PHE A 116 -8.15 -11.69 -3.94
C PHE A 116 -7.96 -13.13 -3.50
N GLY A 117 -8.78 -14.04 -4.03
CA GLY A 117 -8.54 -15.46 -3.97
C GLY A 117 -7.45 -15.84 -4.97
N LEU A 118 -6.35 -16.41 -4.50
CA LEU A 118 -5.16 -16.69 -5.30
C LEU A 118 -4.99 -18.17 -5.60
N ARG A 119 -4.45 -18.48 -6.79
CA ARG A 119 -3.97 -19.78 -7.18
C ARG A 119 -2.57 -19.68 -7.78
N LYS A 120 -1.62 -20.49 -7.33
CA LYS A 120 -0.28 -20.56 -7.92
C LYS A 120 -0.35 -21.18 -9.34
N ILE A 121 0.44 -20.66 -10.27
CA ILE A 121 0.61 -21.21 -11.62
C ILE A 121 2.00 -21.83 -11.72
N GLY A 122 2.12 -23.02 -12.35
CA GLY A 122 3.42 -23.54 -12.79
C GLY A 122 3.85 -24.91 -12.28
N ASP A 123 3.37 -25.41 -11.15
CA ASP A 123 3.69 -26.78 -10.68
C ASP A 123 2.45 -27.66 -10.63
N LYS A 124 2.45 -28.76 -11.39
CA LYS A 124 1.31 -29.68 -11.49
C LYS A 124 0.89 -30.32 -10.16
N ASP A 125 1.84 -30.49 -9.22
CA ASP A 125 1.57 -31.20 -7.95
C ASP A 125 1.41 -30.30 -6.71
N LYS A 126 1.65 -28.99 -6.81
CA LYS A 126 1.57 -28.05 -5.67
C LYS A 126 0.87 -26.73 -6.02
N ASN A 127 -0.30 -26.83 -6.65
CA ASN A 127 -1.10 -25.63 -7.02
C ASN A 127 -1.63 -24.84 -5.80
N LYS A 128 -1.44 -25.33 -4.60
CA LYS A 128 -1.90 -24.66 -3.38
C LYS A 128 -0.85 -23.68 -2.91
N LEU A 129 -1.17 -22.41 -3.02
CA LEU A 129 -0.37 -21.34 -2.41
C LEU A 129 -0.54 -21.47 -0.89
N GLN A 130 0.56 -21.67 -0.17
CA GLN A 130 0.52 -21.74 1.29
C GLN A 130 0.50 -20.32 1.86
N ARG A 131 -0.42 -20.04 2.80
CA ARG A 131 -0.55 -18.75 3.47
C ARG A 131 0.76 -18.31 4.12
N GLU A 132 1.48 -19.26 4.73
CA GLU A 132 2.74 -19.05 5.44
C GLU A 132 3.86 -18.50 4.55
N SER A 133 3.72 -18.71 3.22
CA SER A 133 4.66 -18.17 2.23
C SER A 133 4.37 -16.72 1.84
N ILE A 134 3.26 -16.14 2.29
CA ILE A 134 2.87 -14.76 2.00
C ILE A 134 3.00 -13.94 3.27
N ARG A 135 3.71 -12.83 3.17
CA ARG A 135 3.93 -11.90 4.29
C ARG A 135 3.28 -10.56 4.02
N LYS A 136 2.90 -9.86 5.08
CA LYS A 136 2.53 -8.44 5.00
C LYS A 136 3.69 -7.65 4.39
N GLY A 137 3.39 -6.75 3.48
CA GLY A 137 4.37 -6.00 2.72
C GLY A 137 4.79 -6.62 1.39
N MET A 138 4.41 -7.88 1.11
CA MET A 138 4.49 -8.39 -0.26
C MET A 138 3.47 -7.68 -1.15
N VAL A 139 3.70 -7.76 -2.45
CA VAL A 139 2.86 -7.12 -3.46
C VAL A 139 2.43 -8.11 -4.54
N LEU A 140 1.30 -7.81 -5.17
CA LEU A 140 0.93 -8.39 -6.45
C LEU A 140 1.15 -7.33 -7.52
N VAL A 141 1.97 -7.64 -8.51
CA VAL A 141 2.34 -6.69 -9.56
C VAL A 141 2.19 -7.30 -10.95
N ASP A 142 2.01 -6.41 -11.91
CA ASP A 142 2.15 -6.77 -13.33
C ASP A 142 3.56 -7.33 -13.59
N PRO A 143 3.70 -8.37 -14.43
CA PRO A 143 5.01 -8.90 -14.82
C PRO A 143 6.01 -7.86 -15.33
N ALA A 144 5.53 -6.76 -15.92
CA ALA A 144 6.37 -5.66 -16.38
C ALA A 144 7.07 -4.89 -15.24
N LEU A 145 6.50 -4.92 -14.03
CA LEU A 145 7.05 -4.27 -12.84
C LEU A 145 7.93 -5.19 -11.98
N LYS A 146 8.28 -6.36 -12.49
CA LYS A 146 9.13 -7.30 -11.76
C LYS A 146 10.46 -6.64 -11.39
N GLY A 147 10.63 -6.36 -10.11
CA GLY A 147 11.87 -5.80 -9.57
C GLY A 147 11.85 -5.81 -8.04
N SER A 148 13.00 -6.05 -7.46
CA SER A 148 13.20 -5.88 -6.02
C SER A 148 14.66 -5.49 -5.80
N THR A 149 14.90 -4.58 -4.88
CA THR A 149 16.24 -4.21 -4.46
C THR A 149 16.40 -4.38 -2.97
N ARG A 150 17.62 -4.63 -2.53
CA ARG A 150 18.00 -4.63 -1.11
C ARG A 150 18.74 -3.38 -0.72
N GLU A 151 19.18 -2.61 -1.70
CA GLU A 151 19.91 -1.36 -1.51
C GLU A 151 19.23 -0.28 -2.32
N PHE A 152 19.10 0.90 -1.73
CA PHE A 152 18.51 2.06 -2.38
C PHE A 152 19.11 3.35 -1.81
N GLU A 153 19.07 4.40 -2.57
CA GLU A 153 19.42 5.74 -2.15
C GLU A 153 18.14 6.51 -1.79
N ALA A 154 18.20 7.31 -0.75
CA ALA A 154 17.08 8.13 -0.31
C ALA A 154 17.55 9.47 0.22
N GLU A 155 16.81 10.52 -0.11
CA GLU A 155 16.92 11.81 0.54
C GLU A 155 16.13 11.76 1.86
N VAL A 156 16.79 12.14 2.96
CA VAL A 156 16.22 12.03 4.31
C VAL A 156 16.19 13.38 5.00
N LEU A 157 14.99 13.84 5.34
CA LEU A 157 14.80 14.99 6.22
C LEU A 157 14.68 14.52 7.68
N ILE A 158 15.62 14.93 8.52
CA ILE A 158 15.63 14.59 9.95
C ILE A 158 14.79 15.62 10.69
N LEU A 159 13.60 15.21 11.15
CA LEU A 159 12.72 16.08 11.94
C LEU A 159 13.18 16.17 13.40
N HIS A 160 13.52 15.05 14.00
CA HIS A 160 14.03 14.94 15.37
C HIS A 160 14.77 13.63 15.57
N HIS A 161 15.94 13.68 16.19
CA HIS A 161 16.67 12.48 16.61
C HIS A 161 17.45 12.79 17.89
N PRO A 162 17.42 11.92 18.92
CA PRO A 162 18.05 12.18 20.21
C PRO A 162 19.59 12.12 20.16
N THR A 163 20.15 11.40 19.18
CA THR A 163 21.59 11.20 19.03
C THR A 163 22.04 11.50 17.60
N THR A 164 23.33 11.46 17.35
CA THR A 164 23.89 11.62 16.01
C THR A 164 23.65 10.35 15.20
N ILE A 165 23.12 10.53 13.98
CA ILE A 165 22.99 9.44 13.00
C ILE A 165 24.33 9.30 12.29
N LYS A 166 24.82 8.05 12.20
CA LYS A 166 26.09 7.70 11.56
C LYS A 166 25.91 6.50 10.64
N GLU A 167 26.90 6.21 9.81
CA GLU A 167 26.98 4.96 9.09
C GLU A 167 26.86 3.77 10.04
N ASN A 168 26.27 2.69 9.55
CA ASN A 168 25.90 1.49 10.32
C ASN A 168 24.72 1.68 11.30
N TYR A 169 24.13 2.86 11.42
CA TYR A 169 22.88 3.03 12.16
C TYR A 169 21.75 2.21 11.51
N GLN A 170 20.92 1.60 12.34
CA GLN A 170 19.85 0.69 11.88
C GLN A 170 18.46 1.25 12.24
N PRO A 171 17.88 2.13 11.43
CA PRO A 171 16.50 2.60 11.61
C PRO A 171 15.49 1.56 11.14
N TYR A 172 14.26 1.69 11.60
CA TYR A 172 13.11 1.05 10.98
C TYR A 172 12.61 1.90 9.82
N CYS A 173 12.57 1.30 8.63
CA CYS A 173 11.97 1.90 7.46
C CYS A 173 10.50 1.46 7.33
N HIS A 174 9.62 2.43 7.17
CA HIS A 174 8.22 2.22 6.87
C HIS A 174 7.97 2.72 5.45
N ILE A 175 7.78 1.79 4.52
CA ILE A 175 7.50 2.10 3.12
C ILE A 175 6.17 1.44 2.77
N ARG A 176 5.08 2.21 2.75
CA ARG A 176 3.71 1.71 2.57
C ARG A 176 3.37 0.65 3.63
N THR A 177 3.14 -0.60 3.20
CA THR A 177 2.83 -1.75 4.07
C THR A 177 4.08 -2.46 4.60
N ILE A 178 5.25 -2.11 4.07
CA ILE A 178 6.53 -2.70 4.49
C ILE A 178 6.99 -2.01 5.78
N ARG A 179 7.35 -2.82 6.78
CA ARG A 179 8.05 -2.41 7.99
C ARG A 179 9.28 -3.28 8.16
N GLN A 180 10.45 -2.70 7.93
CA GLN A 180 11.72 -3.43 7.90
C GLN A 180 12.82 -2.60 8.54
N SER A 181 13.73 -3.24 9.27
CA SER A 181 14.99 -2.58 9.66
C SER A 181 15.87 -2.42 8.42
N ALA A 182 16.48 -1.27 8.27
CA ALA A 182 17.48 -0.98 7.26
C ALA A 182 18.80 -0.60 7.93
N LYS A 183 19.89 -0.77 7.23
CA LYS A 183 21.21 -0.36 7.69
C LYS A 183 21.72 0.75 6.78
N ILE A 184 22.11 1.86 7.35
CA ILE A 184 22.75 2.94 6.61
C ILE A 184 24.16 2.49 6.25
N ILE A 185 24.44 2.33 4.95
CA ILE A 185 25.73 1.89 4.44
C ILE A 185 26.66 3.09 4.25
N LYS A 186 26.14 4.16 3.65
CA LYS A 186 26.86 5.37 3.31
C LYS A 186 25.98 6.58 3.50
N MET A 187 26.56 7.69 3.86
CA MET A 187 25.89 8.97 4.01
C MET A 187 26.70 10.02 3.24
N ASP A 188 26.05 10.65 2.28
CA ASP A 188 26.58 11.77 1.51
C ASP A 188 25.71 13.02 1.80
N GLY A 189 26.31 14.21 1.97
CA GLY A 189 25.60 15.47 2.09
C GLY A 189 25.97 16.31 3.30
N GLU A 190 25.47 17.54 3.31
CA GLU A 190 25.60 18.47 4.43
C GLU A 190 24.56 18.13 5.51
N PHE A 191 25.02 17.95 6.74
CA PHE A 191 24.14 17.71 7.88
C PHE A 191 23.83 19.05 8.56
N ILE A 192 22.61 19.55 8.34
CA ILE A 192 22.11 20.68 9.14
C ILE A 192 21.45 20.09 10.38
N ALA A 193 22.10 20.18 11.53
CA ALA A 193 21.53 19.78 12.79
C ALA A 193 20.57 20.86 13.30
N ILE A 194 19.26 20.62 13.19
CA ILE A 194 18.25 21.48 13.81
C ILE A 194 18.18 21.14 15.29
N ARG A 195 18.87 21.90 16.14
CA ARG A 195 18.71 21.82 17.60
C ARG A 195 17.63 22.82 18.03
N ASN A 196 16.58 22.34 18.71
CA ASN A 196 15.56 23.15 19.40
C ASN A 196 14.82 24.19 18.54
N GLY A 197 14.41 23.84 17.31
CA GLY A 197 13.56 24.73 16.52
C GLY A 197 14.16 26.07 16.13
N LYS A 198 15.46 26.23 16.22
CA LYS A 198 16.21 27.37 15.68
C LYS A 198 17.12 26.88 14.57
N VAL A 199 16.90 27.42 13.38
CA VAL A 199 17.79 27.27 12.22
C VAL A 199 19.08 28.02 12.51
#